data_f5cfd7efa42bad8d20c3a95439b0d815
#
_entry.id   f5cfd7efa42bad8d20c3a95439b0d815
#
_cell.length_a   1.000
_cell.length_b   1.000
_cell.length_c   1.000
_cell.angle_alpha   90.00
_cell.angle_beta   90.00
_cell.angle_gamma   90.00
#
_symmetry.space_group_name_H-M   'P 1'
#
loop_
_entity.id
_entity.type
_entity.pdbx_description
1 polymer ?
#
loop_
_entity_poly.entity_id
_entity_poly.type
_entity_poly.pdbx_seq_one_letter_code
_entity_poly.pdbx_strand_id
1 'polypeptide(L)'
;MSNERSKRLDRRLWLRGSGVLMGLPWLESLRSWGDAVTQAAEAGQQVEAGQQGAYPKRLAILFMACGVHPTKWWAKGAGSEMELSSCLAPLEGQRERLNVINGLFNKNATGVGIHPGQTGNILSGAALQKGSELRGGISVDQAIANAIGKEDVVPSLVLGCEQPTTGFHETNFSMAYSSHISWQNATSPVPMEVYPSLAFDSLFENRGSQRNKSVLDRVMRDAQDLQRRASGGDRIKLDEYLTSIREIEKRIERQRPRVEKAAEVVKEEGKPLWGMDRPENGLPEDIREHMRLMCDLIAIAFQSHRTRVASLLLCRDISGLFYPFLNVSKPHHLASH
;
A
#
# COMPACT_ATOMS: atom_id res chain seq x y z
N MET A 1 26.73 -5.37 -47.69
CA MET A 1 26.30 -6.27 -46.64
C MET A 1 25.78 -5.44 -45.49
N SER A 2 24.49 -5.10 -45.54
CA SER A 2 23.81 -4.24 -44.56
C SER A 2 23.19 -5.12 -43.47
N ASN A 3 23.57 -4.85 -42.25
CA ASN A 3 23.12 -5.57 -41.07
C ASN A 3 21.84 -4.89 -40.55
N GLU A 4 20.67 -5.35 -40.95
CA GLU A 4 19.38 -4.94 -40.39
C GLU A 4 19.23 -5.52 -38.98
N ARG A 5 19.54 -4.72 -37.98
CA ARG A 5 19.11 -5.00 -36.60
C ARG A 5 17.60 -4.77 -36.50
N SER A 6 16.84 -5.85 -36.46
CA SER A 6 15.44 -5.86 -36.09
C SER A 6 15.22 -5.13 -34.77
N LYS A 7 14.60 -3.95 -34.83
CA LYS A 7 14.12 -3.24 -33.64
C LYS A 7 12.97 -4.04 -33.03
N ARG A 8 13.27 -4.82 -32.01
CA ARG A 8 12.23 -5.37 -31.13
C ARG A 8 11.55 -4.21 -30.42
N LEU A 9 10.28 -3.98 -30.75
CA LEU A 9 9.42 -3.01 -30.07
C LEU A 9 9.30 -3.40 -28.60
N ASP A 10 9.76 -2.51 -27.71
CA ASP A 10 9.68 -2.67 -26.28
C ASP A 10 8.21 -2.54 -25.84
N ARG A 11 7.65 -3.60 -25.24
CA ARG A 11 6.28 -3.66 -24.70
C ARG A 11 5.95 -2.48 -23.77
N ARG A 12 6.94 -1.91 -23.11
CA ARG A 12 6.78 -0.73 -22.22
C ARG A 12 6.44 0.55 -22.97
N LEU A 13 6.94 0.70 -24.19
CA LEU A 13 6.70 1.90 -25.00
C LEU A 13 5.25 1.95 -25.51
N TRP A 14 4.67 0.80 -25.76
CA TRP A 14 3.30 0.68 -26.29
C TRP A 14 2.23 0.95 -25.21
N LEU A 15 2.45 0.47 -23.96
CA LEU A 15 1.53 0.69 -22.84
C LEU A 15 1.51 2.16 -22.36
N ARG A 16 2.55 2.93 -22.62
CA ARG A 16 2.58 4.37 -22.29
C ARG A 16 1.64 5.21 -23.17
N GLY A 17 1.29 4.73 -24.35
CA GLY A 17 0.40 5.45 -25.28
C GLY A 17 -1.10 5.28 -25.02
N SER A 18 -1.52 4.29 -24.25
CA SER A 18 -2.94 3.91 -24.09
C SER A 18 -3.61 4.35 -22.79
N GLY A 19 -2.89 5.07 -21.90
CA GLY A 19 -3.47 5.65 -20.68
C GLY A 19 -4.00 4.65 -19.63
N VAL A 20 -3.72 3.37 -19.80
CA VAL A 20 -4.14 2.30 -18.88
C VAL A 20 -2.91 1.68 -18.23
N LEU A 21 -2.64 2.00 -16.97
CA LEU A 21 -1.65 1.32 -16.14
C LEU A 21 -2.22 -0.01 -15.65
N MET A 22 -2.16 -1.05 -16.48
CA MET A 22 -2.31 -2.41 -15.99
C MET A 22 -0.95 -2.92 -15.51
N GLY A 23 -0.85 -3.32 -14.24
CA GLY A 23 0.32 -3.96 -13.70
C GLY A 23 0.65 -5.25 -14.48
N LEU A 24 1.82 -5.31 -15.08
CA LEU A 24 2.30 -6.51 -15.78
C LEU A 24 2.52 -7.65 -14.76
N PRO A 25 2.20 -8.90 -15.11
CA PRO A 25 2.52 -10.03 -14.26
C PRO A 25 4.05 -10.19 -14.10
N TRP A 26 4.46 -10.67 -12.94
CA TRP A 26 5.83 -11.03 -12.61
C TRP A 26 6.39 -12.04 -13.63
N LEU A 27 7.50 -11.71 -14.26
CA LEU A 27 8.21 -12.60 -15.17
C LEU A 27 9.31 -13.32 -14.39
N GLU A 28 9.10 -14.59 -14.06
CA GLU A 28 10.02 -15.44 -13.28
C GLU A 28 11.40 -15.66 -13.93
N SER A 29 11.56 -15.33 -15.21
CA SER A 29 12.80 -15.52 -15.97
C SER A 29 13.81 -14.40 -15.88
N LEU A 30 13.51 -13.29 -15.19
CA LEU A 30 14.44 -12.19 -14.99
C LEU A 30 14.90 -12.21 -13.53
N ARG A 31 16.12 -12.64 -13.30
CA ARG A 31 16.80 -12.52 -12.00
C ARG A 31 16.76 -11.06 -11.56
N SER A 32 15.95 -10.78 -10.54
CA SER A 32 15.93 -9.48 -9.86
C SER A 32 16.70 -9.61 -8.56
N TRP A 33 17.09 -8.49 -8.01
CA TRP A 33 17.76 -8.38 -6.70
C TRP A 33 16.94 -8.98 -5.53
N GLY A 34 15.84 -9.68 -5.81
CA GLY A 34 14.98 -10.37 -4.84
C GLY A 34 15.53 -11.69 -4.29
N ASP A 35 16.55 -12.28 -4.91
CA ASP A 35 17.05 -13.60 -4.50
C ASP A 35 17.58 -13.63 -3.05
N ALA A 36 18.14 -12.50 -2.57
CA ALA A 36 18.59 -12.38 -1.19
C ALA A 36 17.42 -12.30 -0.17
N VAL A 37 16.29 -11.69 -0.58
CA VAL A 37 15.09 -11.59 0.27
C VAL A 37 14.34 -12.92 0.29
N THR A 38 14.34 -13.66 -0.82
CA THR A 38 13.72 -14.99 -0.90
C THR A 38 14.48 -16.00 -0.05
N GLN A 39 15.82 -15.98 -0.06
CA GLN A 39 16.61 -16.83 0.83
C GLN A 39 16.42 -16.51 2.32
N ALA A 40 16.27 -15.23 2.68
CA ALA A 40 15.94 -14.83 4.05
C ALA A 40 14.53 -15.26 4.47
N ALA A 41 13.58 -15.24 3.53
CA ALA A 41 12.21 -15.71 3.78
C ALA A 41 12.14 -17.24 3.89
N GLU A 42 12.91 -17.98 3.10
CA GLU A 42 13.02 -19.45 3.20
C GLU A 42 13.72 -19.89 4.47
N ALA A 43 14.77 -19.18 4.92
CA ALA A 43 15.44 -19.42 6.19
C ALA A 43 14.50 -19.14 7.39
N GLY A 44 13.60 -18.13 7.28
CA GLY A 44 12.55 -17.87 8.27
C GLY A 44 11.46 -18.94 8.32
N GLN A 45 11.14 -19.57 7.21
CA GLN A 45 10.15 -20.65 7.16
C GLN A 45 10.63 -21.97 7.77
N GLN A 46 11.92 -22.26 7.80
CA GLN A 46 12.46 -23.47 8.40
C GLN A 46 12.43 -23.45 9.95
N VAL A 47 12.29 -22.28 10.57
CA VAL A 47 12.21 -22.15 12.04
C VAL A 47 10.81 -22.44 12.60
N GLU A 48 9.75 -22.44 11.77
CA GLU A 48 8.37 -22.50 12.25
C GLU A 48 7.61 -23.83 12.03
N ALA A 49 8.24 -24.86 11.53
CA ALA A 49 7.57 -26.18 11.35
C ALA A 49 7.22 -26.91 12.67
N GLY A 50 7.48 -26.30 13.83
CA GLY A 50 7.32 -26.93 15.15
C GLY A 50 6.28 -26.33 16.10
N GLN A 51 5.59 -25.24 15.75
CA GLN A 51 4.60 -24.63 16.65
C GLN A 51 3.19 -24.63 16.06
N GLN A 52 2.46 -25.72 16.22
CA GLN A 52 1.01 -25.74 16.18
C GLN A 52 0.49 -24.85 17.31
N GLY A 53 -0.10 -23.68 16.98
CA GLY A 53 -0.76 -22.79 17.94
C GLY A 53 -0.30 -21.33 17.98
N ALA A 54 0.71 -20.94 17.19
CA ALA A 54 1.09 -19.52 17.14
C ALA A 54 0.04 -18.69 16.39
N TYR A 55 -0.45 -17.62 17.06
CA TYR A 55 -1.32 -16.63 16.42
C TYR A 55 -0.65 -16.06 15.16
N PRO A 56 -1.40 -15.82 14.06
CA PRO A 56 -0.84 -15.27 12.84
C PRO A 56 -0.21 -13.90 13.12
N LYS A 57 1.03 -13.74 12.67
CA LYS A 57 1.72 -12.43 12.76
C LYS A 57 1.04 -11.42 11.86
N ARG A 58 0.82 -10.22 12.39
CA ARG A 58 0.22 -9.10 11.69
C ARG A 58 1.10 -7.87 11.83
N LEU A 59 1.18 -7.05 10.79
CA LEU A 59 1.96 -5.82 10.77
C LEU A 59 1.07 -4.67 10.31
N ALA A 60 0.99 -3.61 11.13
CA ALA A 60 0.45 -2.32 10.72
C ALA A 60 1.55 -1.26 10.82
N ILE A 61 1.71 -0.45 9.78
CA ILE A 61 2.62 0.69 9.75
C ILE A 61 1.78 1.95 9.59
N LEU A 62 1.80 2.83 10.59
CA LEU A 62 1.12 4.11 10.57
C LEU A 62 2.18 5.21 10.49
N PHE A 63 2.15 5.99 9.42
CA PHE A 63 3.13 7.04 9.20
C PHE A 63 2.46 8.41 9.21
N MET A 64 2.99 9.31 10.03
CA MET A 64 2.65 10.72 10.05
C MET A 64 3.87 11.53 9.67
N ALA A 65 3.78 12.26 8.57
CA ALA A 65 4.87 13.09 8.09
C ALA A 65 4.96 14.43 8.86
N CYS A 66 5.81 15.33 8.42
CA CYS A 66 6.12 16.63 9.04
C CYS A 66 6.85 16.53 10.39
N GLY A 67 7.35 15.34 10.74
CA GLY A 67 8.19 15.13 11.93
C GLY A 67 7.45 15.23 13.27
N VAL A 68 8.24 15.38 14.34
CA VAL A 68 7.75 15.48 15.72
C VAL A 68 8.49 16.57 16.46
N HIS A 69 7.88 17.14 17.49
CA HIS A 69 8.53 18.16 18.33
C HIS A 69 9.64 17.51 19.18
N PRO A 70 10.93 17.82 18.98
CA PRO A 70 12.04 17.05 19.55
C PRO A 70 12.04 16.96 21.07
N THR A 71 11.61 18.02 21.78
CA THR A 71 11.63 18.05 23.24
C THR A 71 10.34 17.53 23.88
N LYS A 72 9.29 17.27 23.10
CA LYS A 72 7.97 16.90 23.60
C LYS A 72 7.49 15.52 23.13
N TRP A 73 8.27 14.86 22.30
CA TRP A 73 7.92 13.56 21.75
C TRP A 73 8.54 12.39 22.53
N TRP A 74 9.82 12.49 22.88
CA TRP A 74 10.56 11.35 23.41
C TRP A 74 10.17 10.98 24.82
N ALA A 75 9.96 9.68 25.05
CA ALA A 75 9.86 9.12 26.39
C ALA A 75 11.20 9.23 27.13
N LYS A 76 11.16 9.24 28.46
CA LYS A 76 12.33 9.20 29.35
C LYS A 76 12.37 7.86 30.08
N GLY A 77 13.56 7.46 30.50
CA GLY A 77 13.72 6.17 31.17
C GLY A 77 13.61 4.96 30.21
N ALA A 78 13.56 3.77 30.76
CA ALA A 78 13.46 2.51 30.03
C ALA A 78 12.70 1.45 30.84
N GLY A 79 12.12 0.46 30.14
CA GLY A 79 11.39 -0.64 30.77
C GLY A 79 10.20 -0.17 31.59
N SER A 80 10.03 -0.67 32.80
CA SER A 80 8.93 -0.31 33.72
C SER A 80 8.98 1.13 34.20
N GLU A 81 10.14 1.77 34.14
CA GLU A 81 10.34 3.18 34.53
C GLU A 81 10.23 4.15 33.36
N MET A 82 9.77 3.70 32.21
CA MET A 82 9.55 4.57 31.06
C MET A 82 8.43 5.57 31.35
N GLU A 83 8.75 6.85 31.29
CA GLU A 83 7.80 7.95 31.40
C GLU A 83 7.47 8.46 30.00
N LEU A 84 6.19 8.45 29.63
CA LEU A 84 5.73 8.98 28.35
C LEU A 84 5.75 10.49 28.35
N SER A 85 6.12 11.06 27.21
CA SER A 85 6.07 12.50 27.00
C SER A 85 4.63 13.01 26.86
N SER A 86 4.45 14.34 26.86
CA SER A 86 3.13 14.95 26.65
C SER A 86 2.46 14.55 25.34
N CYS A 87 3.23 14.32 24.27
CA CYS A 87 2.70 13.86 22.98
C CYS A 87 2.28 12.39 23.01
N LEU A 88 2.92 11.57 23.83
CA LEU A 88 2.66 10.14 23.97
C LEU A 88 1.70 9.81 25.13
N ALA A 89 1.33 10.80 25.96
CA ALA A 89 0.46 10.60 27.11
C ALA A 89 -0.87 9.88 26.80
N PRO A 90 -1.52 10.06 25.64
CA PRO A 90 -2.72 9.29 25.29
C PRO A 90 -2.49 7.78 25.20
N LEU A 91 -1.25 7.33 25.09
CA LEU A 91 -0.86 5.91 25.02
C LEU A 91 -0.52 5.30 26.40
N GLU A 92 -0.71 6.03 27.50
CA GLU A 92 -0.35 5.58 28.85
C GLU A 92 -0.96 4.20 29.19
N GLY A 93 -2.21 3.95 28.80
CA GLY A 93 -2.86 2.65 29.00
C GLY A 93 -2.25 1.49 28.22
N GLN A 94 -1.31 1.76 27.31
CA GLN A 94 -0.57 0.77 26.52
C GLN A 94 0.93 0.80 26.79
N ARG A 95 1.39 1.55 27.78
CA ARG A 95 2.82 1.77 28.09
C ARG A 95 3.66 0.50 28.12
N GLU A 96 3.16 -0.54 28.75
CA GLU A 96 3.85 -1.84 28.85
C GLU A 96 4.05 -2.57 27.51
N ARG A 97 3.31 -2.13 26.48
CA ARG A 97 3.36 -2.69 25.12
C ARG A 97 4.09 -1.80 24.15
N LEU A 98 4.61 -0.65 24.62
CA LEU A 98 5.29 0.33 23.78
C LEU A 98 6.81 0.13 23.82
N ASN A 99 7.40 0.24 22.63
CA ASN A 99 8.84 0.42 22.48
C ASN A 99 9.08 1.76 21.75
N VAL A 100 9.70 2.70 22.42
CA VAL A 100 10.07 3.99 21.84
C VAL A 100 11.51 3.90 21.33
N ILE A 101 11.67 3.85 19.99
CA ILE A 101 12.98 3.66 19.36
C ILE A 101 13.49 5.02 18.86
N ASN A 102 14.68 5.38 19.29
CA ASN A 102 15.38 6.61 18.93
C ASN A 102 16.69 6.30 18.21
N GLY A 103 17.23 7.27 17.47
CA GLY A 103 18.55 7.17 16.83
C GLY A 103 18.56 6.48 15.47
N LEU A 104 17.41 6.08 14.93
CA LEU A 104 17.31 5.56 13.58
C LEU A 104 17.26 6.72 12.58
N PHE A 105 17.88 6.54 11.42
CA PHE A 105 17.79 7.49 10.32
C PHE A 105 17.90 6.77 8.96
N ASN A 106 17.29 7.37 7.95
CA ASN A 106 17.41 6.91 6.57
C ASN A 106 18.50 7.72 5.85
N LYS A 107 19.65 7.10 5.61
CA LYS A 107 20.79 7.75 4.93
C LYS A 107 20.40 8.35 3.58
N ASN A 108 19.59 7.66 2.81
CA ASN A 108 19.16 8.08 1.48
C ASN A 108 18.10 9.19 1.47
N ALA A 109 17.51 9.51 2.62
CA ALA A 109 16.64 10.67 2.79
C ALA A 109 17.41 11.93 3.19
N THR A 110 18.67 11.80 3.61
CA THR A 110 19.48 12.91 4.12
C THR A 110 20.19 13.63 3.00
N GLY A 111 19.98 14.96 2.88
CA GLY A 111 20.69 15.82 1.89
C GLY A 111 20.20 15.68 0.45
N VAL A 112 19.17 14.90 0.18
CA VAL A 112 18.67 14.64 -1.20
C VAL A 112 17.64 15.68 -1.66
N GLY A 113 17.20 16.52 -0.79
CA GLY A 113 16.11 17.47 -0.98
C GLY A 113 15.12 17.35 0.16
N ILE A 114 14.26 18.32 0.24
CA ILE A 114 13.22 18.38 1.27
C ILE A 114 11.94 17.68 0.77
N HIS A 115 11.10 17.30 1.72
CA HIS A 115 9.75 16.75 1.53
C HIS A 115 9.73 15.46 0.70
N PRO A 116 9.42 15.47 -0.62
CA PRO A 116 9.26 14.21 -1.36
C PRO A 116 10.45 13.26 -1.22
N GLY A 117 11.66 13.81 -1.09
CA GLY A 117 12.88 13.03 -0.89
C GLY A 117 13.01 12.36 0.47
N GLN A 118 12.11 12.65 1.41
CA GLN A 118 12.14 12.14 2.78
C GLN A 118 10.96 11.20 3.10
N THR A 119 9.88 11.24 2.33
CA THR A 119 8.68 10.42 2.56
C THR A 119 8.68 9.16 1.71
N GLY A 120 8.90 9.29 0.41
CA GLY A 120 8.73 8.20 -0.54
C GLY A 120 9.59 6.96 -0.31
N ASN A 121 10.68 7.08 0.45
CA ASN A 121 11.56 5.96 0.76
C ASN A 121 11.58 5.57 2.25
N ILE A 122 10.61 6.04 3.04
CA ILE A 122 10.59 5.76 4.49
C ILE A 122 10.53 4.26 4.78
N LEU A 123 9.85 3.47 3.95
CA LEU A 123 9.70 2.03 4.12
C LEU A 123 10.62 1.21 3.20
N SER A 124 11.39 1.82 2.32
CA SER A 124 12.32 1.12 1.42
C SER A 124 13.79 1.42 1.70
N GLY A 125 14.08 2.59 2.26
CA GLY A 125 15.44 3.08 2.43
C GLY A 125 16.16 3.35 1.11
N ALA A 126 15.51 3.28 -0.04
CA ALA A 126 16.12 3.45 -1.36
C ALA A 126 16.45 4.92 -1.66
N ALA A 127 17.46 5.15 -2.50
CA ALA A 127 17.71 6.46 -3.04
C ALA A 127 16.64 6.82 -4.08
N LEU A 128 15.93 7.93 -3.86
CA LEU A 128 14.90 8.41 -4.78
C LEU A 128 15.55 9.13 -5.97
N GLN A 129 14.88 9.05 -7.13
CA GLN A 129 15.36 9.68 -8.36
C GLN A 129 14.52 10.93 -8.69
N LYS A 130 15.18 12.01 -9.11
CA LYS A 130 14.54 13.21 -9.67
C LYS A 130 14.04 12.94 -11.09
N GLY A 131 13.08 13.77 -11.53
CA GLY A 131 12.52 13.68 -12.88
C GLY A 131 11.32 12.75 -12.98
N SER A 132 10.97 12.35 -14.21
CA SER A 132 9.76 11.60 -14.52
C SER A 132 9.83 10.11 -14.22
N GLU A 133 11.02 9.54 -14.06
CA GLU A 133 11.19 8.13 -13.71
C GLU A 133 11.16 7.94 -12.21
N LEU A 134 10.21 7.15 -11.72
CA LEU A 134 10.11 6.84 -10.31
C LEU A 134 11.13 5.75 -9.93
N ARG A 135 11.77 5.93 -8.75
CA ARG A 135 12.60 4.91 -8.10
C ARG A 135 12.43 5.00 -6.60
N GLY A 136 11.44 4.27 -6.07
CA GLY A 136 11.12 4.22 -4.64
C GLY A 136 11.73 3.01 -3.92
N GLY A 137 12.19 1.98 -4.66
CA GLY A 137 12.54 0.68 -4.07
C GLY A 137 11.29 -0.09 -3.59
N ILE A 138 11.37 -1.40 -3.46
CA ILE A 138 10.29 -2.16 -2.81
C ILE A 138 10.24 -1.80 -1.32
N SER A 139 9.06 -1.49 -0.79
CA SER A 139 8.88 -1.18 0.62
C SER A 139 8.76 -2.43 1.49
N VAL A 140 9.14 -2.33 2.76
CA VAL A 140 9.15 -3.47 3.69
C VAL A 140 7.77 -4.08 3.89
N ASP A 141 6.70 -3.29 3.91
CA ASP A 141 5.33 -3.77 3.98
C ASP A 141 4.98 -4.64 2.76
N GLN A 142 5.39 -4.24 1.56
CA GLN A 142 5.15 -5.01 0.34
C GLN A 142 6.04 -6.26 0.25
N ALA A 143 7.29 -6.18 0.72
CA ALA A 143 8.15 -7.36 0.83
C ALA A 143 7.55 -8.41 1.77
N ILE A 144 7.04 -7.98 2.94
CA ILE A 144 6.36 -8.86 3.90
C ILE A 144 5.04 -9.38 3.32
N ALA A 145 4.23 -8.54 2.67
CA ALA A 145 2.99 -8.97 2.03
C ALA A 145 3.22 -10.05 0.96
N ASN A 146 4.30 -9.91 0.18
CA ASN A 146 4.70 -10.93 -0.80
C ASN A 146 5.09 -12.25 -0.14
N ALA A 147 5.68 -12.21 1.06
CA ALA A 147 6.09 -13.41 1.78
C ALA A 147 4.91 -14.11 2.49
N ILE A 148 4.08 -13.36 3.22
CA ILE A 148 3.04 -13.95 4.08
C ILE A 148 1.60 -13.68 3.61
N GLY A 149 1.34 -12.64 2.80
CA GLY A 149 -0.02 -12.20 2.42
C GLY A 149 -0.62 -12.93 1.21
N LYS A 150 0.06 -13.92 0.63
CA LYS A 150 -0.38 -14.58 -0.61
C LYS A 150 -1.75 -15.26 -0.50
N GLU A 151 -2.06 -15.79 0.68
CA GLU A 151 -3.31 -16.50 0.96
C GLU A 151 -4.40 -15.59 1.55
N ASP A 152 -4.07 -14.34 1.86
CA ASP A 152 -5.02 -13.39 2.41
C ASP A 152 -6.02 -12.90 1.35
N VAL A 153 -7.19 -12.46 1.76
CA VAL A 153 -8.20 -11.84 0.86
C VAL A 153 -7.61 -10.61 0.19
N VAL A 154 -6.95 -9.77 0.99
CA VAL A 154 -6.19 -8.61 0.54
C VAL A 154 -4.74 -8.81 0.98
N PRO A 155 -3.77 -9.04 0.08
CA PRO A 155 -2.38 -9.29 0.44
C PRO A 155 -1.75 -8.19 1.29
N SER A 156 -2.08 -6.92 0.99
CA SER A 156 -1.73 -5.74 1.79
C SER A 156 -2.83 -4.70 1.69
N LEU A 157 -3.19 -4.07 2.81
CA LEU A 157 -4.15 -2.98 2.89
C LEU A 157 -3.40 -1.66 2.96
N VAL A 158 -3.43 -0.86 1.88
CA VAL A 158 -2.72 0.43 1.80
C VAL A 158 -3.73 1.56 1.85
N LEU A 159 -3.70 2.33 2.93
CA LEU A 159 -4.67 3.36 3.25
C LEU A 159 -4.00 4.73 3.40
N GLY A 160 -4.80 5.80 3.28
CA GLY A 160 -4.37 7.17 3.55
C GLY A 160 -5.50 8.09 3.95
N CYS A 161 -5.15 9.21 4.61
CA CYS A 161 -6.12 10.23 5.02
C CYS A 161 -6.06 11.50 4.17
N GLU A 162 -5.17 11.56 3.18
CA GLU A 162 -5.11 12.65 2.21
C GLU A 162 -5.02 12.11 0.78
N GLN A 163 -5.65 12.82 -0.14
CA GLN A 163 -5.58 12.49 -1.57
C GLN A 163 -4.13 12.60 -2.07
N PRO A 164 -3.67 11.68 -2.92
CA PRO A 164 -2.39 11.82 -3.61
C PRO A 164 -2.34 13.09 -4.44
N THR A 165 -1.19 13.73 -4.47
CA THR A 165 -0.91 14.86 -5.35
C THR A 165 -0.08 14.43 -6.53
N THR A 166 -0.28 15.09 -7.66
CA THR A 166 0.43 14.86 -8.91
C THR A 166 1.39 16.01 -9.23
N GLY A 167 2.25 15.81 -10.24
CA GLY A 167 3.21 16.83 -10.69
C GLY A 167 4.58 16.66 -10.04
N PHE A 168 5.32 17.76 -9.99
CA PHE A 168 6.69 17.80 -9.49
C PHE A 168 6.85 18.89 -8.45
N HIS A 169 7.64 18.60 -7.44
CA HIS A 169 8.12 19.59 -6.49
C HIS A 169 9.17 20.49 -7.16
N GLU A 170 9.40 21.69 -6.62
CA GLU A 170 10.43 22.64 -7.13
C GLU A 170 11.85 22.03 -7.19
N THR A 171 12.13 21.05 -6.36
CA THR A 171 13.39 20.28 -6.36
C THR A 171 13.44 19.21 -7.44
N ASN A 172 12.46 19.15 -8.34
CA ASN A 172 12.30 18.19 -9.42
C ASN A 172 12.08 16.72 -8.97
N PHE A 173 11.62 16.49 -7.74
CA PHE A 173 11.09 15.20 -7.34
C PHE A 173 9.62 15.08 -7.74
N SER A 174 9.20 13.89 -8.15
CA SER A 174 7.78 13.61 -8.38
C SER A 174 6.99 13.69 -7.07
N MET A 175 5.79 14.29 -7.11
CA MET A 175 4.87 14.34 -5.97
C MET A 175 4.32 12.95 -5.60
N ALA A 176 4.54 11.92 -6.42
CA ALA A 176 4.28 10.55 -6.04
C ALA A 176 5.07 10.12 -4.80
N TYR A 177 6.28 10.64 -4.60
CA TYR A 177 7.09 10.36 -3.41
C TYR A 177 6.53 10.97 -2.13
N SER A 178 5.87 12.14 -2.22
CA SER A 178 5.11 12.75 -1.13
C SER A 178 3.86 11.98 -0.75
N SER A 179 3.29 11.27 -1.71
CA SER A 179 1.94 10.70 -1.60
C SER A 179 1.92 9.19 -1.35
N HIS A 180 3.06 8.53 -1.43
CA HIS A 180 3.12 7.06 -1.30
C HIS A 180 4.32 6.64 -0.44
N ILE A 181 4.04 5.83 0.57
CA ILE A 181 5.05 5.15 1.40
C ILE A 181 5.22 3.67 1.02
N SER A 182 4.20 3.08 0.40
CA SER A 182 4.20 1.68 -0.03
C SER A 182 4.54 1.55 -1.51
N TRP A 183 5.50 0.67 -1.84
CA TRP A 183 6.02 0.45 -3.20
C TRP A 183 6.07 -1.03 -3.52
N GLN A 184 5.32 -1.44 -4.53
CA GLN A 184 5.26 -2.83 -4.97
C GLN A 184 6.58 -3.35 -5.54
N ASN A 185 7.33 -2.45 -6.16
CA ASN A 185 8.66 -2.69 -6.74
C ASN A 185 9.43 -1.37 -6.81
N ALA A 186 10.59 -1.38 -7.45
CA ALA A 186 11.47 -0.21 -7.51
C ALA A 186 10.84 1.04 -8.17
N THR A 187 9.82 0.88 -9.00
CA THR A 187 9.27 1.97 -9.84
C THR A 187 7.77 2.18 -9.71
N SER A 188 7.08 1.32 -8.97
CA SER A 188 5.62 1.32 -8.91
C SER A 188 5.13 1.53 -7.47
N PRO A 189 4.58 2.70 -7.13
CA PRO A 189 3.90 2.89 -5.88
C PRO A 189 2.62 2.04 -5.84
N VAL A 190 2.24 1.59 -4.65
CA VAL A 190 0.95 0.92 -4.45
C VAL A 190 -0.13 1.99 -4.37
N PRO A 191 -1.23 1.87 -5.13
CA PRO A 191 -2.37 2.77 -4.98
C PRO A 191 -2.90 2.75 -3.54
N MET A 192 -3.15 3.94 -3.01
CA MET A 192 -3.62 4.14 -1.65
C MET A 192 -5.12 4.43 -1.66
N GLU A 193 -5.90 3.71 -0.83
CA GLU A 193 -7.32 4.00 -0.66
C GLU A 193 -7.52 5.04 0.43
N VAL A 194 -8.23 6.11 0.10
CA VAL A 194 -8.49 7.24 1.01
C VAL A 194 -9.95 7.33 1.46
N TYR A 195 -10.86 6.61 0.81
CA TYR A 195 -12.28 6.58 1.15
C TYR A 195 -12.59 5.40 2.08
N PRO A 196 -13.00 5.64 3.34
CA PRO A 196 -13.28 4.57 4.29
C PRO A 196 -14.31 3.55 3.78
N SER A 197 -15.35 4.03 3.08
CA SER A 197 -16.37 3.16 2.49
C SER A 197 -15.81 2.22 1.42
N LEU A 198 -14.92 2.70 0.55
CA LEU A 198 -14.32 1.88 -0.50
C LEU A 198 -13.31 0.87 0.09
N ALA A 199 -12.56 1.28 1.11
CA ALA A 199 -11.69 0.39 1.85
C ALA A 199 -12.49 -0.74 2.52
N PHE A 200 -13.62 -0.42 3.16
CA PHE A 200 -14.54 -1.39 3.73
C PHE A 200 -15.09 -2.37 2.66
N ASP A 201 -15.57 -1.82 1.54
CA ASP A 201 -16.11 -2.63 0.45
C ASP A 201 -15.05 -3.59 -0.13
N SER A 202 -13.80 -3.16 -0.21
CA SER A 202 -12.69 -4.01 -0.67
C SER A 202 -12.41 -5.20 0.26
N LEU A 203 -12.67 -5.04 1.54
CA LEU A 203 -12.44 -6.05 2.56
C LEU A 203 -13.63 -7.02 2.71
N PHE A 204 -14.87 -6.50 2.65
CA PHE A 204 -16.06 -7.24 3.10
C PHE A 204 -17.12 -7.45 2.04
N GLU A 205 -17.20 -6.59 1.01
CA GLU A 205 -18.24 -6.72 0.01
C GLU A 205 -17.78 -7.50 -1.23
N ASN A 206 -18.49 -8.59 -1.52
CA ASN A 206 -18.38 -9.29 -2.81
C ASN A 206 -18.93 -8.47 -4.01
N ARG A 207 -19.54 -7.30 -3.74
CA ARG A 207 -20.13 -6.43 -4.78
C ARG A 207 -19.06 -5.81 -5.69
N GLY A 208 -17.88 -5.53 -5.16
CA GLY A 208 -16.73 -5.11 -5.96
C GLY A 208 -16.34 -6.16 -7.00
N SER A 209 -16.34 -7.42 -6.62
CA SER A 209 -16.08 -8.56 -7.52
C SER A 209 -17.15 -8.69 -8.62
N GLN A 210 -18.44 -8.55 -8.28
CA GLN A 210 -19.52 -8.61 -9.28
C GLN A 210 -19.53 -7.38 -10.19
N ARG A 211 -19.28 -6.18 -9.66
CA ARG A 211 -19.19 -4.96 -10.46
C ARG A 211 -17.97 -4.98 -11.39
N ASN A 212 -16.82 -5.41 -10.89
CA ASN A 212 -15.61 -5.58 -11.69
C ASN A 212 -15.81 -6.66 -12.75
N LYS A 213 -16.47 -7.76 -12.43
CA LYS A 213 -16.84 -8.80 -13.41
C LYS A 213 -17.74 -8.22 -14.50
N SER A 214 -18.78 -7.46 -14.15
CA SER A 214 -19.67 -6.81 -15.11
C SER A 214 -18.95 -5.80 -16.02
N VAL A 215 -17.97 -5.04 -15.49
CA VAL A 215 -17.13 -4.14 -16.28
C VAL A 215 -16.22 -4.92 -17.20
N LEU A 216 -15.57 -5.98 -16.70
CA LEU A 216 -14.71 -6.85 -17.51
C LEU A 216 -15.48 -7.55 -18.61
N ASP A 217 -16.68 -8.06 -18.33
CA ASP A 217 -17.57 -8.66 -19.34
C ASP A 217 -17.94 -7.69 -20.45
N ARG A 218 -18.13 -6.40 -20.11
CA ARG A 218 -18.41 -5.35 -21.09
C ARG A 218 -17.18 -5.04 -21.94
N VAL A 219 -16.03 -4.85 -21.31
CA VAL A 219 -14.75 -4.62 -22.00
C VAL A 219 -14.40 -5.79 -22.92
N MET A 220 -14.65 -7.02 -22.46
CA MET A 220 -14.45 -8.24 -23.28
C MET A 220 -15.31 -8.24 -24.53
N ARG A 221 -16.60 -7.88 -24.42
CA ARG A 221 -17.49 -7.79 -25.57
C ARG A 221 -17.04 -6.72 -26.56
N ASP A 222 -16.74 -5.51 -26.06
CA ASP A 222 -16.29 -4.40 -26.88
C ASP A 222 -14.97 -4.72 -27.60
N ALA A 223 -14.04 -5.39 -26.93
CA ALA A 223 -12.78 -5.82 -27.52
C ALA A 223 -12.95 -6.95 -28.55
N GLN A 224 -13.87 -7.89 -28.32
CA GLN A 224 -14.22 -8.93 -29.30
C GLN A 224 -14.86 -8.33 -30.57
N ASP A 225 -15.71 -7.32 -30.41
CA ASP A 225 -16.32 -6.62 -31.56
C ASP A 225 -15.28 -5.82 -32.34
N LEU A 226 -14.31 -5.20 -31.65
CA LEU A 226 -13.19 -4.53 -32.28
C LEU A 226 -12.28 -5.53 -33.01
N GLN A 227 -12.03 -6.71 -32.42
CA GLN A 227 -11.21 -7.77 -33.03
C GLN A 227 -11.77 -8.25 -34.39
N ARG A 228 -13.10 -8.27 -34.56
CA ARG A 228 -13.75 -8.64 -35.82
C ARG A 228 -13.47 -7.63 -36.95
N ARG A 229 -13.19 -6.35 -36.59
CA ARG A 229 -12.98 -5.24 -37.53
C ARG A 229 -11.49 -4.90 -37.69
N ALA A 230 -10.62 -5.44 -36.89
CA ALA A 230 -9.20 -5.11 -36.83
C ALA A 230 -8.39 -5.82 -37.93
N SER A 231 -7.28 -5.21 -38.33
CA SER A 231 -6.26 -5.81 -39.20
C SER A 231 -5.60 -7.01 -38.54
N GLY A 232 -4.92 -7.85 -39.31
CA GLY A 232 -4.25 -9.06 -38.77
C GLY A 232 -3.24 -8.76 -37.66
N GLY A 233 -2.46 -7.67 -37.78
CA GLY A 233 -1.50 -7.26 -36.75
C GLY A 233 -2.16 -6.73 -35.48
N ASP A 234 -3.28 -6.04 -35.60
CA ASP A 234 -4.02 -5.51 -34.46
C ASP A 234 -4.83 -6.59 -33.75
N ARG A 235 -5.24 -7.66 -34.46
CA ARG A 235 -5.88 -8.83 -33.84
C ARG A 235 -4.96 -9.50 -32.84
N ILE A 236 -3.67 -9.64 -33.15
CA ILE A 236 -2.68 -10.24 -32.23
C ILE A 236 -2.59 -9.41 -30.94
N LYS A 237 -2.54 -8.08 -31.04
CA LYS A 237 -2.50 -7.18 -29.88
C LYS A 237 -3.77 -7.25 -29.03
N LEU A 238 -4.93 -7.32 -29.70
CA LEU A 238 -6.22 -7.48 -29.03
C LEU A 238 -6.35 -8.83 -28.33
N ASP A 239 -5.76 -9.90 -28.87
CA ASP A 239 -5.76 -11.21 -28.27
C ASP A 239 -4.87 -11.26 -27.01
N GLU A 240 -3.70 -10.62 -27.04
CA GLU A 240 -2.86 -10.40 -25.85
C GLU A 240 -3.61 -9.59 -24.76
N TYR A 241 -4.34 -8.54 -25.15
CA TYR A 241 -5.17 -7.75 -24.24
C TYR A 241 -6.29 -8.58 -23.62
N LEU A 242 -7.04 -9.33 -24.42
CA LEU A 242 -8.10 -10.21 -23.96
C LEU A 242 -7.58 -11.33 -23.03
N THR A 243 -6.38 -11.82 -23.30
CA THR A 243 -5.70 -12.79 -22.43
C THR A 243 -5.40 -12.20 -21.06
N SER A 244 -4.90 -10.95 -21.02
CA SER A 244 -4.65 -10.21 -19.77
C SER A 244 -5.94 -9.99 -18.97
N ILE A 245 -7.05 -9.68 -19.63
CA ILE A 245 -8.36 -9.54 -18.97
C ILE A 245 -8.83 -10.85 -18.37
N ARG A 246 -8.70 -11.97 -19.08
CA ARG A 246 -9.04 -13.31 -18.56
C ARG A 246 -8.20 -13.69 -17.32
N GLU A 247 -6.94 -13.26 -17.27
CA GLU A 247 -6.11 -13.48 -16.08
C GLU A 247 -6.60 -12.66 -14.87
N ILE A 248 -7.07 -11.42 -15.08
CA ILE A 248 -7.69 -10.61 -14.05
C ILE A 248 -8.98 -11.26 -13.55
N GLU A 249 -9.82 -11.74 -14.46
CA GLU A 249 -11.05 -12.46 -14.14
C GLU A 249 -10.78 -13.70 -13.26
N LYS A 250 -9.82 -14.54 -13.65
CA LYS A 250 -9.37 -15.69 -12.84
C LYS A 250 -8.83 -15.26 -11.47
N ARG A 251 -8.17 -14.10 -11.37
CA ARG A 251 -7.70 -13.57 -10.08
C ARG A 251 -8.87 -13.20 -9.17
N ILE A 252 -9.90 -12.55 -9.72
CA ILE A 252 -11.14 -12.22 -9.00
C ILE A 252 -11.84 -13.50 -8.50
N GLU A 253 -11.94 -14.51 -9.34
CA GLU A 253 -12.55 -15.80 -8.97
C GLU A 253 -11.77 -16.53 -7.87
N ARG A 254 -10.44 -16.42 -7.85
CA ARG A 254 -9.59 -17.02 -6.79
C ARG A 254 -9.74 -16.32 -5.43
N GLN A 255 -10.25 -15.11 -5.36
CA GLN A 255 -10.49 -14.41 -4.08
C GLN A 255 -11.67 -15.02 -3.31
N ARG A 256 -12.67 -15.56 -3.99
CA ARG A 256 -13.87 -16.11 -3.35
C ARG A 256 -13.57 -17.20 -2.32
N PRO A 257 -12.77 -18.26 -2.63
CA PRO A 257 -12.40 -19.28 -1.64
C PRO A 257 -11.63 -18.69 -0.44
N ARG A 258 -10.85 -17.63 -0.64
CA ARG A 258 -10.10 -16.96 0.44
C ARG A 258 -11.04 -16.24 1.40
N VAL A 259 -12.08 -15.59 0.88
CA VAL A 259 -13.11 -14.94 1.69
C VAL A 259 -13.84 -15.99 2.54
N GLU A 260 -14.21 -17.10 1.94
CA GLU A 260 -14.90 -18.22 2.62
C GLU A 260 -14.00 -18.82 3.71
N LYS A 261 -12.73 -19.11 3.41
CA LYS A 261 -11.75 -19.62 4.37
C LYS A 261 -11.52 -18.65 5.53
N ALA A 262 -11.40 -17.34 5.27
CA ALA A 262 -11.24 -16.34 6.32
C ALA A 262 -12.46 -16.29 7.26
N ALA A 263 -13.67 -16.47 6.72
CA ALA A 263 -14.88 -16.51 7.50
C ALA A 263 -14.98 -17.78 8.38
N GLU A 264 -14.49 -18.92 7.88
CA GLU A 264 -14.41 -20.17 8.65
C GLU A 264 -13.45 -20.03 9.84
N VAL A 265 -12.24 -19.48 9.62
CA VAL A 265 -11.27 -19.25 10.70
C VAL A 265 -11.82 -18.34 11.79
N VAL A 266 -12.51 -17.25 11.43
CA VAL A 266 -13.19 -16.37 12.39
C VAL A 266 -14.22 -17.14 13.21
N LYS A 267 -15.00 -18.01 12.57
CA LYS A 267 -16.01 -18.83 13.25
C LYS A 267 -15.38 -19.85 14.19
N GLU A 268 -14.28 -20.48 13.79
CA GLU A 268 -13.53 -21.44 14.61
C GLU A 268 -12.87 -20.79 15.82
N GLU A 269 -12.35 -19.57 15.69
CA GLU A 269 -11.77 -18.82 16.80
C GLU A 269 -12.79 -18.47 17.89
N GLY A 270 -14.09 -18.44 17.55
CA GLY A 270 -15.17 -18.21 18.52
C GLY A 270 -15.15 -16.86 19.23
N LYS A 271 -14.28 -15.93 18.79
CA LYS A 271 -14.15 -14.60 19.38
C LYS A 271 -15.15 -13.65 18.72
N PRO A 272 -15.84 -12.81 19.51
CA PRO A 272 -16.67 -11.78 18.93
C PRO A 272 -15.81 -10.83 18.11
N LEU A 273 -16.17 -10.64 16.85
CA LEU A 273 -15.59 -9.56 16.05
C LEU A 273 -16.08 -8.22 16.59
N TRP A 274 -15.17 -7.24 16.61
CA TRP A 274 -15.59 -5.88 16.81
C TRP A 274 -16.47 -5.47 15.62
N GLY A 275 -17.73 -5.13 15.91
CA GLY A 275 -18.69 -4.75 14.88
C GLY A 275 -18.37 -3.34 14.35
N MET A 276 -18.22 -3.23 13.06
CA MET A 276 -18.10 -1.96 12.36
C MET A 276 -19.12 -1.93 11.23
N ASP A 277 -20.01 -0.96 11.24
CA ASP A 277 -20.89 -0.71 10.12
C ASP A 277 -20.09 -0.12 8.94
N ARG A 278 -20.62 -0.34 7.73
CA ARG A 278 -20.01 0.27 6.54
C ARG A 278 -20.01 1.78 6.66
N PRO A 279 -18.85 2.46 6.56
CA PRO A 279 -18.80 3.92 6.60
C PRO A 279 -19.62 4.57 5.50
N GLU A 280 -20.08 5.79 5.73
CA GLU A 280 -20.76 6.60 4.74
C GLU A 280 -19.86 6.87 3.53
N ASN A 281 -20.49 7.12 2.36
CA ASN A 281 -19.75 7.46 1.15
C ASN A 281 -19.16 8.86 1.27
N GLY A 282 -17.96 9.02 0.71
CA GLY A 282 -17.23 10.28 0.73
C GLY A 282 -16.10 10.30 1.76
N LEU A 283 -15.52 11.46 1.94
CA LEU A 283 -14.50 11.70 2.97
C LEU A 283 -15.18 12.32 4.19
N PRO A 284 -14.87 11.84 5.40
CA PRO A 284 -15.32 12.52 6.62
C PRO A 284 -14.81 13.97 6.66
N GLU A 285 -15.66 14.90 7.10
CA GLU A 285 -15.27 16.30 7.24
C GLU A 285 -14.26 16.50 8.38
N ASP A 286 -14.44 15.77 9.50
CA ASP A 286 -13.50 15.79 10.63
C ASP A 286 -12.35 14.80 10.37
N ILE A 287 -11.14 15.33 10.28
CA ILE A 287 -9.93 14.51 10.07
C ILE A 287 -9.71 13.48 11.19
N ARG A 288 -10.16 13.75 12.43
CA ARG A 288 -10.07 12.80 13.56
C ARG A 288 -10.94 11.56 13.30
N GLU A 289 -12.14 11.79 12.78
CA GLU A 289 -13.04 10.72 12.39
C GLU A 289 -12.47 9.91 11.23
N HIS A 290 -11.93 10.60 10.23
CA HIS A 290 -11.27 9.94 9.09
C HIS A 290 -10.12 9.04 9.56
N MET A 291 -9.19 9.57 10.36
CA MET A 291 -8.06 8.80 10.90
C MET A 291 -8.54 7.62 11.76
N ARG A 292 -9.58 7.82 12.58
CA ARG A 292 -10.17 6.76 13.39
C ARG A 292 -10.75 5.65 12.52
N LEU A 293 -11.60 5.98 11.55
CA LEU A 293 -12.20 5.01 10.65
C LEU A 293 -11.14 4.18 9.90
N MET A 294 -10.05 4.81 9.45
CA MET A 294 -8.95 4.10 8.79
C MET A 294 -8.21 3.14 9.75
N CYS A 295 -8.00 3.53 11.00
CA CYS A 295 -7.44 2.64 12.03
C CYS A 295 -8.39 1.49 12.35
N ASP A 296 -9.68 1.78 12.47
CA ASP A 296 -10.74 0.80 12.75
C ASP A 296 -10.84 -0.23 11.62
N LEU A 297 -10.72 0.19 10.36
CA LEU A 297 -10.65 -0.70 9.20
C LEU A 297 -9.45 -1.64 9.26
N ILE A 298 -8.28 -1.17 9.67
CA ILE A 298 -7.10 -2.04 9.87
C ILE A 298 -7.38 -3.05 10.97
N ALA A 299 -7.93 -2.62 12.10
CA ALA A 299 -8.22 -3.48 13.24
C ALA A 299 -9.21 -4.61 12.86
N ILE A 300 -10.33 -4.27 12.22
CA ILE A 300 -11.32 -5.25 11.80
C ILE A 300 -10.81 -6.15 10.67
N ALA A 301 -9.99 -5.65 9.76
CA ALA A 301 -9.36 -6.44 8.72
C ALA A 301 -8.43 -7.51 9.31
N PHE A 302 -7.69 -7.17 10.38
CA PHE A 302 -6.86 -8.11 11.10
C PHE A 302 -7.67 -9.12 11.91
N GLN A 303 -8.73 -8.69 12.60
CA GLN A 303 -9.60 -9.58 13.37
C GLN A 303 -10.34 -10.57 12.48
N SER A 304 -10.75 -10.14 11.29
CA SER A 304 -11.49 -10.96 10.33
C SER A 304 -10.59 -11.71 9.34
N HIS A 305 -9.29 -11.78 9.58
CA HIS A 305 -8.32 -12.47 8.73
C HIS A 305 -8.35 -12.06 7.25
N ARG A 306 -8.72 -10.80 6.96
CA ARG A 306 -8.79 -10.29 5.59
C ARG A 306 -7.41 -9.92 5.04
N THR A 307 -6.53 -9.44 5.92
CA THR A 307 -5.13 -9.14 5.62
C THR A 307 -4.26 -9.37 6.85
N ARG A 308 -2.96 -9.51 6.63
CA ARG A 308 -1.94 -9.54 7.70
C ARG A 308 -0.99 -8.37 7.63
N VAL A 309 -1.06 -7.57 6.57
CA VAL A 309 -0.18 -6.41 6.37
C VAL A 309 -1.01 -5.19 6.02
N ALA A 310 -0.82 -4.10 6.75
CA ALA A 310 -1.46 -2.83 6.48
C ALA A 310 -0.47 -1.67 6.59
N SER A 311 -0.65 -0.65 5.78
CA SER A 311 0.05 0.63 5.89
C SER A 311 -0.95 1.78 5.80
N LEU A 312 -0.77 2.81 6.61
CA LEU A 312 -1.63 3.98 6.67
C LEU A 312 -0.78 5.25 6.66
N LEU A 313 -0.95 6.06 5.62
CA LEU A 313 -0.41 7.40 5.54
C LEU A 313 -1.39 8.38 6.18
N LEU A 314 -1.15 8.76 7.44
CA LEU A 314 -2.01 9.68 8.19
C LEU A 314 -1.98 11.10 7.63
N CYS A 315 -0.81 11.58 7.24
CA CYS A 315 -0.67 12.82 6.48
C CYS A 315 0.60 12.78 5.62
N ARG A 316 0.58 13.55 4.53
CA ARG A 316 1.73 13.74 3.64
C ARG A 316 2.75 14.69 4.24
N ASP A 317 3.95 14.74 3.68
CA ASP A 317 5.00 15.68 4.09
C ASP A 317 4.68 17.15 3.80
N ILE A 318 3.95 17.43 2.73
CA ILE A 318 3.44 18.77 2.39
C ILE A 318 1.92 18.78 2.63
N SER A 319 1.54 18.41 3.85
CA SER A 319 0.12 18.28 4.22
C SER A 319 -0.59 19.61 4.31
N GLY A 320 -1.70 19.73 3.60
CA GLY A 320 -2.64 20.85 3.73
C GLY A 320 -3.70 20.68 4.82
N LEU A 321 -3.62 19.61 5.63
CA LEU A 321 -4.60 19.32 6.68
C LEU A 321 -4.58 20.40 7.77
N PHE A 322 -5.78 20.75 8.22
CA PHE A 322 -5.99 21.61 9.38
C PHE A 322 -6.49 20.78 10.55
N TYR A 323 -6.10 21.21 11.75
CA TYR A 323 -6.55 20.62 13.01
C TYR A 323 -7.24 21.68 13.90
N PRO A 324 -8.50 22.09 13.57
CA PRO A 324 -9.19 23.18 14.27
C PRO A 324 -9.33 22.93 15.77
N PHE A 325 -9.47 21.66 16.16
CA PHE A 325 -9.59 21.24 17.57
C PHE A 325 -8.31 21.47 18.40
N LEU A 326 -7.17 21.76 17.75
CA LEU A 326 -5.90 22.11 18.41
C LEU A 326 -5.71 23.65 18.50
N ASN A 327 -6.68 24.46 18.05
CA ASN A 327 -6.57 25.91 17.95
C ASN A 327 -5.37 26.40 17.13
N VAL A 328 -4.98 25.61 16.10
CA VAL A 328 -3.91 25.95 15.17
C VAL A 328 -4.53 26.47 13.88
N SER A 329 -4.21 27.72 13.51
CA SER A 329 -4.74 28.38 12.31
C SER A 329 -3.96 28.10 11.04
N LYS A 330 -2.83 27.38 11.14
CA LYS A 330 -1.97 27.02 10.00
C LYS A 330 -2.22 25.56 9.57
N PRO A 331 -2.10 25.23 8.27
CA PRO A 331 -2.09 23.85 7.84
C PRO A 331 -0.88 23.10 8.42
N HIS A 332 -0.98 21.78 8.53
CA HIS A 332 -0.01 20.93 9.22
C HIS A 332 1.44 21.21 8.81
N HIS A 333 1.71 21.21 7.51
CA HIS A 333 3.05 21.46 7.00
C HIS A 333 3.62 22.81 7.47
N LEU A 334 2.85 23.90 7.33
CA LEU A 334 3.29 25.23 7.78
C LEU A 334 3.40 25.33 9.31
N ALA A 335 2.65 24.54 10.05
CA ALA A 335 2.73 24.51 11.51
C ALA A 335 3.94 23.71 12.01
N SER A 336 4.53 22.85 11.17
CA SER A 336 5.73 22.07 11.52
C SER A 336 7.04 22.84 11.36
N HIS A 337 7.02 23.96 10.63
CA HIS A 337 8.13 24.90 10.51
C HIS A 337 8.13 25.92 11.63
#